data_ffe5bc8550a2f1fe4775234530c100f4
#
_entry.id   ffe5bc8550a2f1fe4775234530c100f4
#
_cell.length_a   1.000
_cell.length_b   1.000
_cell.length_c   1.000
_cell.angle_alpha   90.00
_cell.angle_beta   90.00
_cell.angle_gamma   90.00
#
_symmetry.space_group_name_H-M   'P 1'
#
loop_
_entity.id
_entity.type
_entity.pdbx_description
1 polymer ?
#
loop_
_entity_poly.entity_id
_entity_poly.type
_entity_poly.pdbx_seq_one_letter_code
_entity_poly.pdbx_strand_id
1 'polypeptide(L)'
;MRLTGIHIKSFRAIRDVTIDSVENALILVGQNNTGKSTIIDALRVALGDIAITKKDFNWDGGNIEIALTLELTKDDLKRLCRRGIISRYRKFDSWFEDFQKKLPSFVPMFETDGESINERGELSFCFIANKDGRKRYFDGFKKNNPYIEKLLPRIYSVSPERDIERLQSDLLLLREDALISKMRSGCCLFEEAKTCDHCFSCIGYINQKKPIELDAFEASKLLDYKLYQLNLEEFSKSVNENFKKNGGQDEIVYSMNRNVEQMLQVTTEIGSKTQRQTHTLSEMGEGMRSIYLLSLLETYTEMQEQLSSILMIEEPELFLHPTLQRVAGEILYRLSRKNQVVFTTHSPNLLANFNSREIRQVVLDKQGRSIVRDNTDISVILDDLG
;
A
#
# COMPACT_ATOMS: atom_id res chain seq x y z
N MET A 1 -12.90 0.04 5.99
CA MET A 1 -11.86 0.34 7.02
C MET A 1 -11.37 1.75 6.76
N ARG A 2 -11.31 2.61 7.78
CA ARG A 2 -11.01 4.04 7.65
C ARG A 2 -10.15 4.49 8.82
N LEU A 3 -9.13 5.31 8.57
CA LEU A 3 -8.33 5.97 9.59
C LEU A 3 -9.14 7.16 10.15
N THR A 4 -9.36 7.19 11.45
CA THR A 4 -10.18 8.22 12.12
C THR A 4 -9.38 9.11 13.07
N GLY A 5 -8.24 8.63 13.58
CA GLY A 5 -7.37 9.35 14.48
C GLY A 5 -5.90 9.07 14.23
N ILE A 6 -5.07 10.09 14.40
CA ILE A 6 -3.62 10.06 14.18
C ILE A 6 -2.94 10.82 15.31
N HIS A 7 -1.94 10.22 15.94
CA HIS A 7 -1.08 10.91 16.89
C HIS A 7 0.37 10.51 16.64
N ILE A 8 1.20 11.47 16.28
CA ILE A 8 2.60 11.26 15.89
C ILE A 8 3.50 11.92 16.92
N LYS A 9 4.40 11.14 17.51
CA LYS A 9 5.45 11.63 18.43
C LYS A 9 6.84 11.26 17.96
N SER A 10 7.73 12.23 18.07
CA SER A 10 9.18 12.07 17.86
C SER A 10 9.57 11.50 16.48
N PHE A 11 8.88 11.92 15.43
CA PHE A 11 9.17 11.51 14.05
C PHE A 11 9.75 12.67 13.25
N ARG A 12 11.01 12.58 12.85
CA ARG A 12 11.76 13.65 12.15
C ARG A 12 11.61 15.02 12.85
N ALA A 13 11.04 16.02 12.16
CA ALA A 13 10.78 17.34 12.73
C ALA A 13 9.53 17.41 13.62
N ILE A 14 8.69 16.38 13.60
CA ILE A 14 7.47 16.34 14.41
C ILE A 14 7.82 15.90 15.83
N ARG A 15 7.48 16.72 16.82
CA ARG A 15 7.57 16.36 18.24
C ARG A 15 6.30 15.70 18.75
N ASP A 16 5.19 16.37 18.54
CA ASP A 16 3.86 15.92 18.96
C ASP A 16 2.81 16.57 18.06
N VAL A 17 2.10 15.77 17.28
CA VAL A 17 1.03 16.20 16.37
C VAL A 17 -0.13 15.24 16.52
N THR A 18 -1.32 15.79 16.77
CA THR A 18 -2.56 15.04 16.82
C THR A 18 -3.50 15.53 15.73
N ILE A 19 -4.17 14.61 15.05
CA ILE A 19 -5.21 14.88 14.05
C ILE A 19 -6.39 13.99 14.39
N ASP A 20 -7.44 14.56 14.90
CA ASP A 20 -8.66 13.84 15.27
C ASP A 20 -9.74 13.99 14.20
N SER A 21 -10.74 13.13 14.26
CA SER A 21 -11.92 13.17 13.38
C SER A 21 -11.58 13.22 11.91
N VAL A 22 -10.67 12.34 11.47
CA VAL A 22 -10.35 12.19 10.05
C VAL A 22 -11.56 11.59 9.33
N GLU A 23 -12.03 12.30 8.31
CA GLU A 23 -13.16 11.89 7.48
C GLU A 23 -12.68 11.08 6.25
N ASN A 24 -13.44 11.09 5.17
CA ASN A 24 -13.11 10.38 3.94
C ASN A 24 -11.88 10.98 3.22
N ALA A 25 -11.62 12.27 3.42
CA ALA A 25 -10.40 12.91 2.98
C ALA A 25 -9.64 13.51 4.17
N LEU A 26 -8.31 13.49 4.10
CA LEU A 26 -7.42 14.26 4.94
C LEU A 26 -6.52 15.09 4.03
N ILE A 27 -6.73 16.38 4.03
CA ILE A 27 -6.03 17.32 3.16
C ILE A 27 -5.08 18.15 3.99
N LEU A 28 -3.79 17.97 3.77
CA LEU A 28 -2.74 18.70 4.47
C LEU A 28 -2.32 19.91 3.63
N VAL A 29 -2.64 21.11 4.11
CA VAL A 29 -2.30 22.37 3.46
C VAL A 29 -1.28 23.16 4.26
N GLY A 30 -0.52 24.04 3.64
CA GLY A 30 0.46 24.89 4.32
C GLY A 30 1.66 25.18 3.45
N GLN A 31 2.54 26.08 3.90
CA GLN A 31 3.74 26.45 3.18
C GLN A 31 4.73 25.29 3.00
N ASN A 32 5.70 25.47 2.09
CA ASN A 32 6.77 24.50 1.91
C ASN A 32 7.55 24.30 3.21
N ASN A 33 8.03 23.09 3.43
CA ASN A 33 8.85 22.71 4.57
C ASN A 33 8.15 22.76 5.96
N THR A 34 6.82 22.80 6.00
CA THR A 34 6.05 22.78 7.26
C THR A 34 5.85 21.38 7.85
N GLY A 35 6.19 20.32 7.09
CA GLY A 35 6.10 18.93 7.57
C GLY A 35 4.91 18.15 7.02
N LYS A 36 4.23 18.60 5.97
CA LYS A 36 3.12 17.87 5.32
C LYS A 36 3.54 16.47 4.87
N SER A 37 4.61 16.37 4.06
CA SER A 37 5.17 15.07 3.63
C SER A 37 5.67 14.22 4.80
N THR A 38 6.15 14.87 5.87
CA THR A 38 6.58 14.16 7.08
C THR A 38 5.40 13.46 7.76
N ILE A 39 4.21 14.05 7.77
CA ILE A 39 2.99 13.41 8.29
C ILE A 39 2.61 12.21 7.41
N ILE A 40 2.64 12.36 6.08
CA ILE A 40 2.37 11.24 5.15
C ILE A 40 3.37 10.10 5.37
N ASP A 41 4.65 10.41 5.45
CA ASP A 41 5.69 9.39 5.67
C ASP A 41 5.52 8.68 7.02
N ALA A 42 5.13 9.40 8.08
CA ALA A 42 4.84 8.79 9.37
C ALA A 42 3.68 7.78 9.26
N LEU A 43 2.61 8.12 8.54
CA LEU A 43 1.51 7.21 8.26
C LEU A 43 1.96 5.99 7.46
N ARG A 44 2.77 6.20 6.41
CA ARG A 44 3.32 5.12 5.57
C ARG A 44 4.18 4.16 6.37
N VAL A 45 5.01 4.68 7.30
CA VAL A 45 5.81 3.84 8.21
C VAL A 45 4.93 3.04 9.15
N ALA A 46 3.96 3.69 9.82
CA ALA A 46 3.10 3.04 10.80
C ALA A 46 2.17 1.98 10.17
N LEU A 47 1.76 2.20 8.92
CA LEU A 47 0.92 1.29 8.15
C LEU A 47 1.73 0.26 7.34
N GLY A 48 3.06 0.26 7.45
CA GLY A 48 3.93 -0.77 6.90
C GLY A 48 4.26 -0.64 5.41
N ASP A 49 3.97 0.50 4.77
CA ASP A 49 4.27 0.78 3.36
C ASP A 49 5.78 1.01 3.13
N ILE A 50 6.42 1.75 4.03
CA ILE A 50 7.86 2.02 3.98
C ILE A 50 8.56 1.59 5.26
N ALA A 51 9.82 1.20 5.14
CA ALA A 51 10.65 0.84 6.28
C ALA A 51 11.16 2.08 7.00
N ILE A 52 11.20 2.01 8.34
CA ILE A 52 11.80 3.04 9.16
C ILE A 52 13.33 3.04 8.99
N THR A 53 13.91 4.22 8.97
CA THR A 53 15.36 4.45 8.82
C THR A 53 15.92 5.27 9.98
N LYS A 54 17.23 5.32 10.11
CA LYS A 54 17.90 6.14 11.15
C LYS A 54 17.59 7.64 11.01
N LYS A 55 17.29 8.11 9.81
CA LYS A 55 16.94 9.52 9.54
C LYS A 55 15.57 9.93 10.07
N ASP A 56 14.71 8.97 10.39
CA ASP A 56 13.37 9.23 10.88
C ASP A 56 13.32 9.55 12.38
N PHE A 57 14.41 9.28 13.09
CA PHE A 57 14.52 9.55 14.52
C PHE A 57 14.89 11.01 14.79
N ASN A 58 14.14 11.63 15.70
CA ASN A 58 14.43 12.98 16.18
C ASN A 58 15.74 12.99 17.01
N TRP A 59 16.41 14.15 17.06
CA TRP A 59 17.64 14.35 17.83
C TRP A 59 17.45 14.15 19.35
N ASP A 60 16.25 14.46 19.87
CA ASP A 60 15.93 14.37 21.30
C ASP A 60 15.92 12.93 21.85
N GLY A 61 16.12 11.94 21.00
CA GLY A 61 16.52 10.59 21.40
C GLY A 61 15.41 9.66 21.88
N GLY A 62 14.14 10.06 21.80
CA GLY A 62 13.00 9.21 22.15
C GLY A 62 12.70 8.11 21.12
N ASN A 63 11.84 7.17 21.50
CA ASN A 63 11.22 6.26 20.54
C ASN A 63 10.28 7.05 19.64
N ILE A 64 10.13 6.58 18.41
CA ILE A 64 9.04 7.03 17.55
C ILE A 64 7.77 6.34 18.01
N GLU A 65 6.71 7.11 18.21
CA GLU A 65 5.38 6.61 18.56
C GLU A 65 4.37 7.20 17.61
N ILE A 66 3.66 6.33 16.88
CA ILE A 66 2.59 6.73 15.95
C ILE A 66 1.35 5.94 16.34
N ALA A 67 0.42 6.60 17.04
CA ALA A 67 -0.84 6.01 17.41
C ALA A 67 -1.88 6.27 16.31
N LEU A 68 -2.59 5.23 15.92
CA LEU A 68 -3.61 5.25 14.89
C LEU A 68 -4.90 4.64 15.41
N THR A 69 -6.03 5.22 14.99
CA THR A 69 -7.36 4.67 15.22
C THR A 69 -7.99 4.34 13.86
N LEU A 70 -8.39 3.09 13.69
CA LEU A 70 -9.05 2.58 12.49
C LEU A 70 -10.51 2.25 12.80
N GLU A 71 -11.43 2.79 12.03
CA GLU A 71 -12.84 2.38 12.03
C GLU A 71 -13.00 1.19 11.07
N LEU A 72 -13.63 0.12 11.55
CA LEU A 72 -13.99 -1.06 10.77
C LEU A 72 -15.50 -1.18 10.71
N THR A 73 -16.05 -1.30 9.51
CA THR A 73 -17.46 -1.58 9.29
C THR A 73 -17.74 -3.08 9.41
N LYS A 74 -19.00 -3.46 9.57
CA LYS A 74 -19.43 -4.87 9.55
C LYS A 74 -19.00 -5.59 8.27
N ASP A 75 -19.03 -4.90 7.14
CA ASP A 75 -18.59 -5.46 5.86
C ASP A 75 -17.08 -5.69 5.83
N ASP A 76 -16.30 -4.80 6.42
CA ASP A 76 -14.86 -5.02 6.59
C ASP A 76 -14.58 -6.26 7.43
N LEU A 77 -15.27 -6.41 8.56
CA LEU A 77 -15.13 -7.58 9.43
C LEU A 77 -15.53 -8.89 8.72
N LYS A 78 -16.64 -8.87 7.96
CA LYS A 78 -17.04 -10.02 7.14
C LYS A 78 -16.03 -10.37 6.04
N ARG A 79 -15.38 -9.36 5.42
CA ARG A 79 -14.32 -9.58 4.42
C ARG A 79 -13.08 -10.18 5.07
N LEU A 80 -12.67 -9.70 6.25
CA LEU A 80 -11.55 -10.26 7.03
C LEU A 80 -11.82 -11.73 7.40
N CYS A 81 -13.04 -12.04 7.84
CA CYS A 81 -13.46 -13.41 8.15
C CYS A 81 -13.39 -14.32 6.92
N ARG A 82 -13.96 -13.92 5.79
CA ARG A 82 -13.94 -14.69 4.52
C ARG A 82 -12.54 -14.98 4.03
N ARG A 83 -11.61 -14.06 4.22
CA ARG A 83 -10.18 -14.22 3.87
C ARG A 83 -9.39 -15.04 4.89
N GLY A 84 -10.00 -15.42 6.01
CA GLY A 84 -9.33 -16.14 7.08
C GLY A 84 -8.20 -15.35 7.73
N ILE A 85 -8.28 -14.02 7.70
CA ILE A 85 -7.33 -13.14 8.37
C ILE A 85 -7.53 -13.29 9.88
N ILE A 86 -6.42 -13.40 10.63
CA ILE A 86 -6.36 -13.69 12.07
C ILE A 86 -6.65 -15.16 12.37
N SER A 87 -7.74 -15.73 11.83
CA SER A 87 -8.15 -17.10 12.08
C SER A 87 -9.09 -17.61 11.00
N ARG A 88 -9.14 -18.92 10.82
CA ARG A 88 -10.04 -19.57 9.87
C ARG A 88 -11.20 -20.22 10.62
N TYR A 89 -12.38 -19.69 10.49
CA TYR A 89 -13.61 -20.21 11.02
C TYR A 89 -14.70 -20.28 9.94
N ARG A 90 -15.61 -21.25 10.06
CA ARG A 90 -16.76 -21.36 9.14
C ARG A 90 -17.86 -20.36 9.47
N LYS A 91 -18.04 -20.03 10.77
CA LYS A 91 -19.08 -19.12 11.26
C LYS A 91 -18.46 -17.78 11.63
N PHE A 92 -19.13 -16.70 11.24
CA PHE A 92 -18.69 -15.33 11.52
C PHE A 92 -18.62 -15.06 13.03
N ASP A 93 -19.62 -15.49 13.80
CA ASP A 93 -19.68 -15.23 15.25
C ASP A 93 -18.48 -15.84 16.00
N SER A 94 -18.14 -17.09 15.67
CA SER A 94 -16.96 -17.75 16.27
C SER A 94 -15.65 -17.08 15.86
N TRP A 95 -15.58 -16.58 14.62
CA TRP A 95 -14.45 -15.81 14.15
C TRP A 95 -14.36 -14.46 14.87
N PHE A 96 -15.49 -13.78 15.08
CA PHE A 96 -15.56 -12.47 15.71
C PHE A 96 -15.19 -12.53 17.21
N GLU A 97 -15.61 -13.56 17.93
CA GLU A 97 -15.17 -13.81 19.31
C GLU A 97 -13.64 -13.99 19.40
N ASP A 98 -13.06 -14.75 18.50
CA ASP A 98 -11.60 -14.96 18.46
C ASP A 98 -10.86 -13.67 18.02
N PHE A 99 -11.45 -12.91 17.09
CA PHE A 99 -10.97 -11.60 16.68
C PHE A 99 -10.85 -10.64 17.87
N GLN A 100 -11.91 -10.52 18.69
CA GLN A 100 -11.90 -9.66 19.88
C GLN A 100 -10.90 -10.12 20.95
N LYS A 101 -10.73 -11.42 21.14
CA LYS A 101 -9.71 -11.98 22.07
C LYS A 101 -8.29 -11.67 21.61
N LYS A 102 -8.04 -11.67 20.32
CA LYS A 102 -6.72 -11.38 19.72
C LYS A 102 -6.42 -9.91 19.63
N LEU A 103 -7.44 -9.09 19.48
CA LEU A 103 -7.39 -7.63 19.34
C LEU A 103 -8.25 -6.96 20.42
N PRO A 104 -7.80 -6.97 21.69
CA PRO A 104 -8.58 -6.44 22.81
C PRO A 104 -8.78 -4.91 22.75
N SER A 105 -8.00 -4.19 21.94
CA SER A 105 -8.21 -2.75 21.70
C SER A 105 -9.32 -2.44 20.69
N PHE A 106 -9.94 -3.47 20.11
CA PHE A 106 -11.12 -3.27 19.25
C PHE A 106 -12.35 -3.04 20.14
N VAL A 107 -12.95 -1.86 19.98
CA VAL A 107 -14.18 -1.46 20.67
C VAL A 107 -15.34 -1.47 19.68
N PRO A 108 -16.30 -2.39 19.79
CA PRO A 108 -17.47 -2.36 18.93
C PRO A 108 -18.36 -1.17 19.31
N MET A 109 -18.83 -0.46 18.28
CA MET A 109 -19.80 0.64 18.40
C MET A 109 -21.12 0.21 17.78
N PHE A 110 -22.22 0.41 18.48
CA PHE A 110 -23.56 0.12 18.01
C PHE A 110 -24.29 1.45 17.82
N GLU A 111 -24.54 1.83 16.55
CA GLU A 111 -25.45 2.94 16.24
C GLU A 111 -26.82 2.35 15.85
N THR A 112 -27.86 2.81 16.53
CA THR A 112 -29.24 2.53 16.17
C THR A 112 -29.82 3.74 15.45
N ASP A 113 -29.78 3.71 14.11
CA ASP A 113 -30.61 4.56 13.28
C ASP A 113 -31.96 3.86 13.05
N GLY A 114 -32.94 4.12 13.90
CA GLY A 114 -34.35 3.75 13.84
C GLY A 114 -34.80 2.44 13.17
N GLU A 115 -34.15 1.95 12.15
CA GLU A 115 -34.51 0.73 11.38
C GLU A 115 -33.34 -0.20 11.03
N SER A 116 -32.06 0.20 11.22
CA SER A 116 -30.92 -0.66 10.95
C SER A 116 -29.80 -0.49 12.00
N ILE A 117 -29.30 -1.60 12.51
CA ILE A 117 -28.14 -1.64 13.40
C ILE A 117 -26.88 -1.60 12.52
N ASN A 118 -26.26 -0.43 12.38
CA ASN A 118 -24.96 -0.31 11.77
C ASN A 118 -23.89 -0.72 12.77
N GLU A 119 -23.48 -1.98 12.70
CA GLU A 119 -22.36 -2.48 13.50
C GLU A 119 -21.05 -1.99 12.90
N ARG A 120 -20.36 -1.10 13.61
CA ARG A 120 -19.01 -0.67 13.35
C ARG A 120 -18.19 -0.77 14.64
N GLY A 121 -16.88 -0.68 14.54
CA GLY A 121 -16.03 -0.65 15.70
C GLY A 121 -14.72 0.07 15.41
N GLU A 122 -14.06 0.50 16.47
CA GLU A 122 -12.76 1.17 16.38
C GLU A 122 -11.65 0.28 16.92
N LEU A 123 -10.56 0.23 16.19
CA LEU A 123 -9.32 -0.43 16.57
C LEU A 123 -8.23 0.62 16.76
N SER A 124 -7.77 0.80 18.00
CA SER A 124 -6.67 1.71 18.31
C SER A 124 -5.39 0.95 18.61
N PHE A 125 -4.27 1.43 18.07
CA PHE A 125 -2.95 0.87 18.32
C PHE A 125 -1.87 1.94 18.14
N CYS A 126 -0.68 1.67 18.68
CA CYS A 126 0.49 2.53 18.54
C CYS A 126 1.65 1.75 17.90
N PHE A 127 2.11 2.23 16.76
CA PHE A 127 3.40 1.80 16.19
C PHE A 127 4.52 2.44 16.99
N ILE A 128 5.43 1.62 17.51
CA ILE A 128 6.57 2.08 18.29
C ILE A 128 7.85 1.54 17.64
N ALA A 129 8.79 2.43 17.37
CA ALA A 129 10.11 2.05 16.89
C ALA A 129 11.21 2.68 17.76
N ASN A 130 12.27 1.91 18.03
CA ASN A 130 13.44 2.37 18.73
C ASN A 130 14.62 2.56 17.77
N LYS A 131 15.67 3.25 18.21
CA LYS A 131 16.89 3.52 17.43
C LYS A 131 17.64 2.28 16.97
N ASP A 132 17.41 1.13 17.61
CA ASP A 132 18.03 -0.15 17.24
C ASP A 132 17.29 -0.82 16.07
N GLY A 133 16.27 -0.16 15.49
CA GLY A 133 15.48 -0.67 14.38
C GLY A 133 14.39 -1.69 14.77
N ARG A 134 14.17 -1.91 16.07
CA ARG A 134 13.09 -2.79 16.54
C ARG A 134 11.77 -2.04 16.46
N LYS A 135 10.82 -2.59 15.72
CA LYS A 135 9.45 -2.10 15.60
C LYS A 135 8.46 -3.02 16.31
N ARG A 136 7.37 -2.47 16.79
CA ARG A 136 6.27 -3.21 17.43
C ARG A 136 4.96 -2.45 17.31
N TYR A 137 3.87 -3.19 17.38
CA TYR A 137 2.51 -2.64 17.46
C TYR A 137 1.93 -2.88 18.86
N PHE A 138 1.81 -1.80 19.62
CA PHE A 138 1.24 -1.81 20.97
C PHE A 138 -0.25 -1.50 20.90
N ASP A 139 -1.10 -2.33 21.50
CA ASP A 139 -2.54 -2.20 21.46
C ASP A 139 -3.16 -1.76 22.81
N GLY A 140 -2.34 -1.25 23.72
CA GLY A 140 -2.78 -0.89 25.05
C GLY A 140 -2.76 -2.07 26.05
N PHE A 141 -2.78 -3.31 25.57
CA PHE A 141 -2.82 -4.53 26.38
C PHE A 141 -1.55 -5.37 26.21
N LYS A 142 -1.13 -5.60 24.97
CA LYS A 142 0.05 -6.41 24.63
C LYS A 142 1.19 -5.52 24.16
N LYS A 143 2.39 -5.72 24.71
CA LYS A 143 3.59 -4.97 24.30
C LYS A 143 3.87 -5.02 22.79
N ASN A 144 3.51 -6.12 22.12
CA ASN A 144 3.50 -6.28 20.67
C ASN A 144 2.37 -7.22 20.29
N ASN A 145 1.43 -6.73 19.47
CA ASN A 145 0.34 -7.54 18.93
C ASN A 145 0.59 -7.83 17.44
N PRO A 146 1.03 -9.05 17.06
CA PRO A 146 1.37 -9.38 15.68
C PRO A 146 0.14 -9.46 14.76
N TYR A 147 -1.07 -9.44 15.32
CA TYR A 147 -2.30 -9.48 14.53
C TYR A 147 -2.64 -8.11 13.92
N ILE A 148 -2.12 -7.02 14.48
CA ILE A 148 -2.34 -5.66 13.93
C ILE A 148 -1.74 -5.56 12.53
N GLU A 149 -0.51 -6.02 12.33
CA GLU A 149 0.17 -5.97 11.03
C GLU A 149 -0.62 -6.67 9.90
N LYS A 150 -1.39 -7.72 10.24
CA LYS A 150 -2.24 -8.45 9.29
C LYS A 150 -3.52 -7.72 8.89
N LEU A 151 -3.91 -6.71 9.68
CA LEU A 151 -5.13 -5.93 9.49
C LEU A 151 -4.90 -4.58 8.83
N LEU A 152 -3.64 -4.15 8.71
CA LEU A 152 -3.34 -2.84 8.17
C LEU A 152 -3.95 -2.68 6.77
N PRO A 153 -4.60 -1.53 6.49
CA PRO A 153 -5.13 -1.24 5.16
C PRO A 153 -3.99 -1.16 4.16
N ARG A 154 -4.26 -1.52 2.91
CA ARG A 154 -3.31 -1.27 1.82
C ARG A 154 -3.15 0.22 1.58
N ILE A 155 -1.93 0.63 1.31
CA ILE A 155 -1.62 2.00 0.94
C ILE A 155 -1.22 2.03 -0.52
N TYR A 156 -1.77 2.99 -1.24
CA TYR A 156 -1.30 3.39 -2.56
C TYR A 156 -0.73 4.79 -2.45
N SER A 157 0.59 4.89 -2.50
CA SER A 157 1.28 6.17 -2.36
C SER A 157 1.78 6.68 -3.70
N VAL A 158 1.51 7.95 -3.95
CA VAL A 158 2.01 8.69 -5.11
C VAL A 158 2.90 9.81 -4.60
N SER A 159 4.20 9.68 -4.84
CA SER A 159 5.18 10.72 -4.53
C SER A 159 5.21 11.81 -5.60
N PRO A 160 5.80 12.98 -5.32
CA PRO A 160 5.98 14.05 -6.30
C PRO A 160 6.80 13.63 -7.53
N GLU A 161 7.73 12.69 -7.36
CA GLU A 161 8.56 12.13 -8.43
C GLU A 161 7.78 11.30 -9.45
N ARG A 162 6.56 10.85 -9.05
CA ARG A 162 5.57 10.16 -9.89
C ARG A 162 6.15 9.05 -10.75
N ASP A 163 6.67 8.01 -10.11
CA ASP A 163 7.03 6.77 -10.79
C ASP A 163 5.73 6.04 -11.24
N ILE A 164 5.18 6.53 -12.35
CA ILE A 164 3.90 6.05 -12.88
C ILE A 164 4.04 4.62 -13.39
N GLU A 165 5.19 4.26 -13.97
CA GLU A 165 5.42 2.92 -14.50
C GLU A 165 5.42 1.89 -13.37
N ARG A 166 6.05 2.21 -12.24
CA ARG A 166 6.03 1.37 -11.05
C ARG A 166 4.62 1.23 -10.47
N LEU A 167 3.93 2.36 -10.26
CA LEU A 167 2.57 2.33 -9.73
C LEU A 167 1.61 1.59 -10.66
N GLN A 168 1.73 1.78 -11.97
CA GLN A 168 0.95 1.07 -12.97
C GLN A 168 1.22 -0.44 -12.93
N SER A 169 2.49 -0.83 -12.87
CA SER A 169 2.86 -2.23 -12.69
C SER A 169 2.29 -2.80 -11.39
N ASP A 170 2.43 -2.06 -10.29
CA ASP A 170 1.89 -2.47 -8.99
C ASP A 170 0.36 -2.62 -9.05
N LEU A 171 -0.36 -1.67 -9.62
CA LEU A 171 -1.82 -1.71 -9.72
C LEU A 171 -2.32 -2.84 -10.63
N LEU A 172 -1.68 -3.07 -11.77
CA LEU A 172 -2.08 -4.09 -12.73
C LEU A 172 -1.63 -5.50 -12.33
N LEU A 173 -0.44 -5.63 -11.72
CA LEU A 173 0.11 -6.90 -11.25
C LEU A 173 -0.42 -7.30 -9.87
N LEU A 174 -0.84 -6.33 -9.04
CA LEU A 174 -1.48 -6.59 -7.74
C LEU A 174 -2.97 -6.92 -7.87
N ARG A 175 -3.55 -6.76 -9.05
CA ARG A 175 -4.85 -7.38 -9.32
C ARG A 175 -4.69 -8.82 -8.88
N GLU A 176 -5.49 -9.26 -7.88
CA GLU A 176 -5.44 -10.61 -7.31
C GLU A 176 -5.85 -11.64 -8.37
N ASP A 177 -5.09 -11.73 -9.43
CA ASP A 177 -5.11 -12.89 -10.28
C ASP A 177 -4.52 -14.03 -9.46
N ALA A 178 -5.38 -15.00 -9.13
CA ALA A 178 -4.99 -16.19 -8.40
C ALA A 178 -3.78 -16.87 -9.06
N LEU A 179 -3.63 -16.77 -10.39
CA LEU A 179 -2.53 -17.33 -11.16
C LEU A 179 -1.22 -16.57 -10.89
N ILE A 180 -1.23 -15.24 -10.86
CA ILE A 180 -0.04 -14.43 -10.54
C ILE A 180 0.41 -14.70 -9.10
N SER A 181 -0.55 -14.80 -8.17
CA SER A 181 -0.25 -15.13 -6.77
C SER A 181 0.41 -16.52 -6.65
N LYS A 182 -0.10 -17.54 -7.39
CA LYS A 182 0.51 -18.87 -7.45
C LYS A 182 1.90 -18.84 -8.09
N MET A 183 2.10 -18.05 -9.13
CA MET A 183 3.41 -17.87 -9.76
C MET A 183 4.44 -17.27 -8.81
N ARG A 184 4.03 -16.26 -8.00
CA ARG A 184 4.89 -15.61 -6.99
C ARG A 184 5.25 -16.54 -5.84
N SER A 185 4.27 -17.29 -5.32
CA SER A 185 4.49 -18.20 -4.20
C SER A 185 5.36 -19.41 -4.55
N GLY A 186 5.54 -19.68 -5.86
CA GLY A 186 6.26 -20.88 -6.31
C GLY A 186 5.62 -22.19 -5.87
N CYS A 187 4.30 -22.19 -5.59
CA CYS A 187 3.61 -23.35 -5.06
C CYS A 187 3.58 -24.52 -6.04
N CYS A 188 3.29 -25.73 -5.54
CA CYS A 188 3.08 -26.92 -6.35
C CYS A 188 1.75 -26.81 -7.12
N LEU A 189 1.72 -27.34 -8.36
CA LEU A 189 0.52 -27.35 -9.20
C LEU A 189 -0.63 -28.15 -8.56
N PHE A 190 -0.31 -29.24 -7.88
CA PHE A 190 -1.29 -30.16 -7.30
C PHE A 190 -1.62 -29.85 -5.84
N GLU A 191 -0.73 -29.17 -5.11
CA GLU A 191 -0.87 -28.89 -3.69
C GLU A 191 -0.36 -27.50 -3.35
N GLU A 192 -1.27 -26.51 -3.34
CA GLU A 192 -0.93 -25.09 -3.16
C GLU A 192 -0.20 -24.78 -1.83
N ALA A 193 -0.35 -25.63 -0.82
CA ALA A 193 0.33 -25.46 0.47
C ALA A 193 1.83 -25.83 0.42
N LYS A 194 2.27 -26.52 -0.63
CA LYS A 194 3.68 -26.93 -0.82
C LYS A 194 4.40 -26.00 -1.79
N THR A 195 5.60 -25.60 -1.44
CA THR A 195 6.54 -24.97 -2.37
C THR A 195 7.05 -26.01 -3.36
N CYS A 196 7.23 -25.62 -4.62
CA CYS A 196 7.77 -26.49 -5.66
C CYS A 196 9.31 -26.47 -5.59
N ASP A 197 9.90 -27.59 -5.18
CA ASP A 197 11.34 -27.77 -5.11
C ASP A 197 11.80 -28.69 -6.26
N HIS A 198 11.71 -28.21 -7.48
CA HIS A 198 12.18 -28.85 -8.73
C HIS A 198 11.79 -30.33 -8.91
N CYS A 199 10.68 -30.79 -8.32
CA CYS A 199 10.25 -32.19 -8.46
C CYS A 199 9.69 -32.50 -9.86
N PHE A 200 9.19 -31.49 -10.58
CA PHE A 200 8.65 -31.55 -11.95
C PHE A 200 7.61 -32.65 -12.24
N SER A 201 7.00 -33.25 -11.24
CA SER A 201 5.98 -34.30 -11.42
C SER A 201 4.74 -33.80 -12.18
N CYS A 202 4.50 -32.46 -12.18
CA CYS A 202 3.41 -31.85 -12.93
C CYS A 202 3.64 -31.80 -14.45
N ILE A 203 4.88 -31.96 -14.93
CA ILE A 203 5.20 -31.78 -16.35
C ILE A 203 4.53 -32.84 -17.24
N GLY A 204 4.41 -34.08 -16.75
CA GLY A 204 3.65 -35.11 -17.46
C GLY A 204 2.19 -34.76 -17.70
N TYR A 205 1.55 -34.09 -16.74
CA TYR A 205 0.19 -33.59 -16.85
C TYR A 205 0.10 -32.38 -17.79
N ILE A 206 1.02 -31.44 -17.67
CA ILE A 206 1.08 -30.24 -18.51
C ILE A 206 1.26 -30.59 -19.99
N ASN A 207 2.14 -31.57 -20.29
CA ASN A 207 2.43 -32.00 -21.66
C ASN A 207 1.24 -32.72 -22.35
N GLN A 208 0.21 -33.13 -21.63
CA GLN A 208 -1.01 -33.69 -22.22
C GLN A 208 -1.98 -32.62 -22.73
N LYS A 209 -1.80 -31.35 -22.32
CA LYS A 209 -2.62 -30.21 -22.72
C LYS A 209 -2.11 -29.57 -24.01
N LYS A 210 -3.03 -29.04 -24.80
CA LYS A 210 -2.67 -28.19 -25.94
C LYS A 210 -2.16 -26.83 -25.43
N PRO A 211 -1.28 -26.14 -26.16
CA PRO A 211 -0.77 -24.84 -25.76
C PRO A 211 -1.86 -23.80 -25.40
N ILE A 212 -3.01 -23.84 -26.11
CA ILE A 212 -4.13 -22.95 -25.87
C ILE A 212 -4.92 -23.27 -24.57
N GLU A 213 -4.75 -24.45 -24.04
CA GLU A 213 -5.43 -24.93 -22.82
C GLU A 213 -4.58 -24.70 -21.56
N LEU A 214 -3.31 -24.28 -21.75
CA LEU A 214 -2.41 -23.98 -20.64
C LEU A 214 -2.75 -22.60 -20.05
N ASP A 215 -2.93 -22.54 -18.75
CA ASP A 215 -2.93 -21.26 -18.07
C ASP A 215 -1.52 -20.68 -17.86
N ALA A 216 -1.41 -19.43 -17.43
CA ALA A 216 -0.13 -18.76 -17.24
C ALA A 216 0.74 -19.45 -16.17
N PHE A 217 0.14 -20.03 -15.13
CA PHE A 217 0.87 -20.74 -14.08
C PHE A 217 1.44 -22.06 -14.58
N GLU A 218 0.67 -22.86 -15.33
CA GLU A 218 1.11 -24.10 -15.96
C GLU A 218 2.23 -23.84 -16.99
N ALA A 219 2.06 -22.82 -17.85
CA ALA A 219 3.10 -22.41 -18.79
C ALA A 219 4.39 -21.99 -18.07
N SER A 220 4.25 -21.32 -16.92
CA SER A 220 5.39 -20.94 -16.10
C SER A 220 6.14 -22.15 -15.51
N LYS A 221 5.43 -23.21 -15.09
CA LYS A 221 6.06 -24.47 -14.63
C LYS A 221 6.79 -25.19 -15.75
N LEU A 222 6.24 -25.17 -16.96
CA LEU A 222 6.91 -25.71 -18.13
C LEU A 222 8.21 -24.97 -18.46
N LEU A 223 8.19 -23.62 -18.35
CA LEU A 223 9.38 -22.80 -18.51
C LEU A 223 10.43 -23.15 -17.44
N ASP A 224 10.05 -23.24 -16.16
CA ASP A 224 10.96 -23.63 -15.07
C ASP A 224 11.63 -24.97 -15.34
N TYR A 225 10.86 -25.95 -15.83
CA TYR A 225 11.40 -27.26 -16.22
C TYR A 225 12.40 -27.15 -17.38
N LYS A 226 12.07 -26.36 -18.41
CA LYS A 226 12.97 -26.17 -19.56
C LYS A 226 14.26 -25.46 -19.17
N LEU A 227 14.19 -24.47 -18.28
CA LEU A 227 15.36 -23.77 -17.75
C LEU A 227 16.22 -24.73 -16.90
N TYR A 228 15.59 -25.58 -16.09
CA TYR A 228 16.31 -26.59 -15.31
C TYR A 228 17.07 -27.59 -16.20
N GLN A 229 16.51 -27.95 -17.37
CA GLN A 229 17.16 -28.83 -18.36
C GLN A 229 18.37 -28.19 -19.06
N LEU A 230 18.63 -26.89 -18.91
CA LEU A 230 19.77 -26.19 -19.52
C LEU A 230 21.14 -26.51 -18.86
N ASN A 231 21.28 -27.70 -18.26
CA ASN A 231 22.57 -28.30 -17.82
C ASN A 231 23.40 -27.51 -16.79
N LEU A 232 22.73 -26.78 -15.83
CA LEU A 232 23.44 -26.25 -14.68
C LEU A 232 24.10 -27.34 -13.83
N GLU A 233 23.60 -28.57 -13.92
CA GLU A 233 24.15 -29.71 -13.18
C GLU A 233 25.56 -30.09 -13.65
N GLU A 234 25.82 -30.15 -14.97
CA GLU A 234 27.17 -30.42 -15.52
C GLU A 234 28.12 -29.26 -15.20
N PHE A 235 27.67 -28.03 -15.30
CA PHE A 235 28.45 -26.85 -14.90
C PHE A 235 28.77 -26.90 -13.42
N SER A 236 27.80 -27.20 -12.57
CA SER A 236 27.99 -27.34 -11.11
C SER A 236 29.03 -28.43 -10.78
N LYS A 237 28.97 -29.62 -11.45
CA LYS A 237 29.94 -30.68 -11.27
C LYS A 237 31.36 -30.22 -11.61
N SER A 238 31.55 -29.58 -12.77
CA SER A 238 32.85 -29.07 -13.20
C SER A 238 33.40 -28.02 -12.25
N VAL A 239 32.55 -27.12 -11.75
CA VAL A 239 32.97 -26.11 -10.76
C VAL A 239 33.37 -26.77 -9.43
N ASN A 240 32.58 -27.74 -8.95
CA ASN A 240 32.89 -28.47 -7.72
C ASN A 240 34.17 -29.29 -7.81
N GLU A 241 34.46 -29.89 -8.93
CA GLU A 241 35.73 -30.60 -9.16
C GLU A 241 36.92 -29.61 -9.05
N ASN A 242 36.83 -28.48 -9.72
CA ASN A 242 37.87 -27.45 -9.63
C ASN A 242 37.96 -26.80 -8.23
N PHE A 243 36.83 -26.59 -7.60
CA PHE A 243 36.79 -26.04 -6.24
C PHE A 243 37.45 -26.95 -5.21
N LYS A 244 37.19 -28.28 -5.31
CA LYS A 244 37.88 -29.28 -4.47
C LYS A 244 39.38 -29.36 -4.75
N LYS A 245 39.78 -29.28 -6.03
CA LYS A 245 41.23 -29.25 -6.41
C LYS A 245 41.93 -28.02 -5.82
N ASN A 246 41.22 -26.92 -5.66
CA ASN A 246 41.75 -25.66 -5.10
C ASN A 246 41.57 -25.55 -3.57
N GLY A 247 41.21 -26.65 -2.88
CA GLY A 247 41.13 -26.72 -1.43
C GLY A 247 39.75 -26.38 -0.85
N GLY A 248 38.73 -26.21 -1.64
CA GLY A 248 37.36 -26.00 -1.16
C GLY A 248 36.78 -27.29 -0.54
N GLN A 249 36.05 -27.15 0.56
CA GLN A 249 35.45 -28.27 1.30
C GLN A 249 33.93 -28.36 1.13
N ASP A 250 33.28 -27.25 0.71
CA ASP A 250 31.84 -27.17 0.55
C ASP A 250 31.40 -27.61 -0.84
N GLU A 251 30.10 -27.88 -1.02
CA GLU A 251 29.46 -28.14 -2.28
C GLU A 251 28.78 -26.89 -2.83
N ILE A 252 29.11 -26.49 -4.05
CA ILE A 252 28.51 -25.36 -4.74
C ILE A 252 27.32 -25.85 -5.56
N VAL A 253 26.14 -25.31 -5.26
CA VAL A 253 24.89 -25.61 -5.97
C VAL A 253 24.41 -24.34 -6.68
N TYR A 254 24.16 -24.44 -7.98
CA TYR A 254 23.57 -23.37 -8.77
C TYR A 254 22.06 -23.60 -8.88
N SER A 255 21.28 -22.60 -8.45
CA SER A 255 19.84 -22.58 -8.65
C SER A 255 19.45 -21.39 -9.54
N MET A 256 18.61 -21.64 -10.54
CA MET A 256 17.97 -20.56 -11.29
C MET A 256 16.67 -20.17 -10.60
N ASN A 257 16.63 -18.95 -10.10
CA ASN A 257 15.42 -18.36 -9.52
C ASN A 257 14.80 -17.39 -10.51
N ARG A 258 13.50 -17.57 -10.77
CA ARG A 258 12.73 -16.69 -11.62
C ARG A 258 12.12 -15.58 -10.76
N ASN A 259 12.37 -14.32 -11.11
CA ASN A 259 11.66 -13.21 -10.53
C ASN A 259 10.45 -12.86 -11.42
N VAL A 260 9.26 -13.24 -10.98
CA VAL A 260 8.00 -13.02 -11.72
C VAL A 260 7.74 -11.53 -11.95
N GLU A 261 8.12 -10.66 -11.00
CA GLU A 261 7.93 -9.21 -11.10
C GLU A 261 8.81 -8.58 -12.18
N GLN A 262 10.02 -9.11 -12.39
CA GLN A 262 10.91 -8.64 -13.47
C GLN A 262 10.53 -9.20 -14.85
N MET A 263 9.79 -10.30 -14.89
CA MET A 263 9.35 -10.92 -16.15
C MET A 263 8.08 -10.30 -16.71
N LEU A 264 7.25 -9.71 -15.84
CA LEU A 264 5.97 -9.12 -16.23
C LEU A 264 6.12 -7.61 -16.25
N GLN A 265 6.29 -7.03 -17.43
CA GLN A 265 6.29 -5.59 -17.63
C GLN A 265 5.00 -5.18 -18.34
N VAL A 266 4.33 -4.17 -17.80
CA VAL A 266 3.17 -3.55 -18.44
C VAL A 266 3.65 -2.32 -19.19
N THR A 267 3.55 -2.35 -20.51
CA THR A 267 3.87 -1.20 -21.37
C THR A 267 2.58 -0.49 -21.73
N THR A 268 2.54 0.83 -21.52
CA THR A 268 1.39 1.66 -21.91
C THR A 268 1.72 2.43 -23.17
N GLU A 269 0.94 2.18 -24.21
CA GLU A 269 1.01 2.93 -25.46
C GLU A 269 -0.19 3.86 -25.56
N ILE A 270 0.07 5.09 -25.98
CA ILE A 270 -0.94 6.11 -26.16
C ILE A 270 -1.16 6.30 -27.66
N GLY A 271 -2.34 5.91 -28.14
CA GLY A 271 -2.75 6.08 -29.51
C GLY A 271 -3.48 7.42 -29.72
N SER A 272 -3.05 8.25 -30.65
CA SER A 272 -3.83 9.38 -31.12
C SER A 272 -4.89 8.90 -32.13
N LYS A 273 -6.17 9.27 -31.94
CA LYS A 273 -7.25 8.95 -32.89
C LYS A 273 -7.02 9.61 -34.27
N THR A 274 -6.21 10.65 -34.34
CA THR A 274 -5.93 11.44 -35.54
C THR A 274 -4.61 11.11 -36.19
N GLN A 275 -3.65 10.60 -35.43
CA GLN A 275 -2.33 10.20 -35.92
C GLN A 275 -2.15 8.71 -35.68
N ARG A 276 -1.83 7.93 -36.70
CA ARG A 276 -1.55 6.49 -36.63
C ARG A 276 -0.23 6.16 -35.87
N GLN A 277 0.22 7.05 -35.02
CA GLN A 277 1.43 6.88 -34.23
C GLN A 277 1.07 6.60 -32.78
N THR A 278 1.68 5.59 -32.21
CA THR A 278 1.64 5.29 -30.78
C THR A 278 2.86 5.94 -30.11
N HIS A 279 2.64 6.58 -28.99
CA HIS A 279 3.67 7.18 -28.15
C HIS A 279 3.76 6.44 -26.83
N THR A 280 4.93 6.42 -26.25
CA THR A 280 5.10 5.86 -24.89
C THR A 280 4.59 6.85 -23.83
N LEU A 281 4.28 6.36 -22.65
CA LEU A 281 3.83 7.19 -21.52
C LEU A 281 4.89 8.26 -21.16
N SER A 282 6.17 7.96 -21.34
CA SER A 282 7.28 8.88 -21.07
C SER A 282 7.31 10.10 -22.01
N GLU A 283 6.75 9.98 -23.22
CA GLU A 283 6.64 11.08 -24.19
C GLU A 283 5.47 12.02 -23.91
N MET A 284 4.59 11.64 -22.97
CA MET A 284 3.47 12.47 -22.54
C MET A 284 3.96 13.64 -21.67
N GLY A 285 3.35 14.81 -21.86
CA GLY A 285 3.62 15.95 -20.97
C GLY A 285 3.22 15.64 -19.51
N GLU A 286 3.98 16.13 -18.55
CA GLU A 286 3.85 15.76 -17.13
C GLU A 286 2.45 16.03 -16.56
N GLY A 287 1.78 17.10 -16.96
CA GLY A 287 0.41 17.39 -16.56
C GLY A 287 -0.58 16.29 -16.99
N MET A 288 -0.46 15.81 -18.23
CA MET A 288 -1.31 14.73 -18.72
C MET A 288 -0.98 13.39 -18.06
N ARG A 289 0.29 13.13 -17.75
CA ARG A 289 0.71 11.97 -16.95
C ARG A 289 0.07 11.97 -15.57
N SER A 290 -0.06 13.14 -14.95
CA SER A 290 -0.73 13.31 -13.66
C SER A 290 -2.22 12.97 -13.74
N ILE A 291 -2.93 13.47 -14.76
CA ILE A 291 -4.34 13.14 -14.97
C ILE A 291 -4.52 11.65 -15.28
N TYR A 292 -3.64 11.07 -16.11
CA TYR A 292 -3.64 9.63 -16.37
C TYR A 292 -3.51 8.83 -15.09
N LEU A 293 -2.57 9.20 -14.21
CA LEU A 293 -2.34 8.54 -12.93
C LEU A 293 -3.60 8.56 -12.04
N LEU A 294 -4.22 9.73 -11.89
CA LEU A 294 -5.46 9.85 -11.11
C LEU A 294 -6.60 9.02 -11.71
N SER A 295 -6.72 9.01 -13.04
CA SER A 295 -7.71 8.19 -13.75
C SER A 295 -7.43 6.69 -13.59
N LEU A 296 -6.16 6.28 -13.55
CA LEU A 296 -5.77 4.90 -13.29
C LEU A 296 -6.17 4.48 -11.87
N LEU A 297 -5.93 5.32 -10.86
CA LEU A 297 -6.37 5.09 -9.49
C LEU A 297 -7.89 5.02 -9.37
N GLU A 298 -8.62 5.90 -10.05
CA GLU A 298 -10.08 5.90 -10.08
C GLU A 298 -10.60 4.58 -10.68
N THR A 299 -10.11 4.18 -11.84
CA THR A 299 -10.47 2.91 -12.49
C THR A 299 -10.15 1.72 -11.61
N TYR A 300 -8.96 1.71 -11.00
CA TYR A 300 -8.54 0.63 -10.11
C TYR A 300 -9.49 0.48 -8.91
N THR A 301 -9.86 1.58 -8.27
CA THR A 301 -10.77 1.56 -7.11
C THR A 301 -12.20 1.17 -7.50
N GLU A 302 -12.62 1.41 -8.73
CA GLU A 302 -13.92 0.98 -9.26
C GLU A 302 -14.01 -0.52 -9.52
N MET A 303 -12.90 -1.11 -9.95
CA MET A 303 -12.85 -2.53 -10.35
C MET A 303 -12.64 -3.49 -9.17
N GLN A 304 -12.38 -3.00 -7.97
CA GLN A 304 -12.04 -3.88 -6.84
C GLN A 304 -13.14 -4.02 -5.81
N GLU A 305 -13.51 -5.26 -5.49
CA GLU A 305 -14.27 -5.65 -4.28
C GLU A 305 -13.36 -5.81 -3.05
N GLN A 306 -12.22 -5.11 -2.99
CA GLN A 306 -11.18 -5.37 -1.99
C GLN A 306 -11.40 -4.67 -0.65
N LEU A 307 -10.57 -5.08 0.35
CA LEU A 307 -10.42 -4.34 1.61
C LEU A 307 -10.13 -2.88 1.32
N SER A 308 -10.74 -2.00 2.10
CA SER A 308 -10.57 -0.55 1.98
C SER A 308 -9.09 -0.20 1.91
N SER A 309 -8.73 0.61 0.95
CA SER A 309 -7.37 1.14 0.76
C SER A 309 -7.31 2.61 1.14
N ILE A 310 -6.14 3.07 1.52
CA ILE A 310 -5.85 4.49 1.75
C ILE A 310 -4.98 4.96 0.59
N LEU A 311 -5.46 5.97 -0.13
CA LEU A 311 -4.70 6.62 -1.19
C LEU A 311 -3.93 7.80 -0.60
N MET A 312 -2.62 7.80 -0.70
CA MET A 312 -1.76 8.88 -0.23
C MET A 312 -1.10 9.55 -1.42
N ILE A 313 -1.41 10.82 -1.66
CA ILE A 313 -0.96 11.53 -2.87
C ILE A 313 -0.29 12.85 -2.46
N GLU A 314 0.97 13.01 -2.83
CA GLU A 314 1.68 14.25 -2.56
C GLU A 314 1.61 15.17 -3.77
N GLU A 315 1.20 16.42 -3.52
CA GLU A 315 1.14 17.50 -4.49
C GLU A 315 0.51 17.09 -5.85
N PRO A 316 -0.75 16.62 -5.85
CA PRO A 316 -1.42 16.17 -7.08
C PRO A 316 -1.51 17.27 -8.15
N GLU A 317 -1.41 18.53 -7.77
CA GLU A 317 -1.40 19.70 -8.66
C GLU A 317 -0.09 19.92 -9.39
N LEU A 318 0.98 19.25 -9.00
CA LEU A 318 2.31 19.48 -9.58
C LEU A 318 2.28 19.29 -11.10
N PHE A 319 2.82 20.28 -11.84
CA PHE A 319 2.80 20.35 -13.31
C PHE A 319 1.42 20.53 -13.97
N LEU A 320 0.35 20.76 -13.19
CA LEU A 320 -0.99 20.98 -13.73
C LEU A 320 -1.27 22.48 -13.94
N HIS A 321 -1.77 22.82 -15.13
CA HIS A 321 -2.36 24.13 -15.38
C HIS A 321 -3.62 24.29 -14.48
N PRO A 322 -4.00 25.51 -14.03
CA PRO A 322 -5.14 25.73 -13.13
C PRO A 322 -6.45 25.06 -13.56
N THR A 323 -6.73 24.99 -14.85
CA THR A 323 -7.90 24.27 -15.36
C THR A 323 -7.85 22.77 -15.04
N LEU A 324 -6.68 22.14 -15.22
CA LEU A 324 -6.48 20.71 -14.91
C LEU A 324 -6.41 20.45 -13.41
N GLN A 325 -5.98 21.42 -12.59
CA GLN A 325 -6.05 21.31 -11.13
C GLN A 325 -7.48 21.15 -10.64
N ARG A 326 -8.45 21.85 -11.23
CA ARG A 326 -9.88 21.66 -10.89
C ARG A 326 -10.36 20.25 -11.26
N VAL A 327 -9.98 19.75 -12.42
CA VAL A 327 -10.30 18.37 -12.84
C VAL A 327 -9.67 17.37 -11.87
N ALA A 328 -8.41 17.56 -11.47
CA ALA A 328 -7.75 16.73 -10.48
C ALA A 328 -8.49 16.76 -9.12
N GLY A 329 -8.94 17.95 -8.67
CA GLY A 329 -9.75 18.09 -7.47
C GLY A 329 -11.07 17.32 -7.53
N GLU A 330 -11.75 17.34 -8.67
CA GLU A 330 -12.97 16.54 -8.89
C GLU A 330 -12.69 15.03 -8.85
N ILE A 331 -11.60 14.57 -9.47
CA ILE A 331 -11.19 13.16 -9.42
C ILE A 331 -10.88 12.75 -7.97
N LEU A 332 -10.09 13.53 -7.24
CA LEU A 332 -9.76 13.27 -5.83
C LEU A 332 -11.00 13.22 -4.95
N TYR A 333 -11.96 14.10 -5.19
CA TYR A 333 -13.25 14.08 -4.48
C TYR A 333 -14.03 12.80 -4.79
N ARG A 334 -14.14 12.36 -6.06
CA ARG A 334 -14.78 11.09 -6.40
C ARG A 334 -14.06 9.89 -5.77
N LEU A 335 -12.74 9.91 -5.76
CA LEU A 335 -11.92 8.89 -5.08
C LEU A 335 -12.21 8.83 -3.58
N SER A 336 -12.35 10.00 -2.92
CA SER A 336 -12.63 10.06 -1.47
C SER A 336 -14.00 9.51 -1.09
N ARG A 337 -14.94 9.46 -2.03
CA ARG A 337 -16.27 8.84 -1.79
C ARG A 337 -16.25 7.31 -1.76
N LYS A 338 -15.22 6.69 -2.32
CA LYS A 338 -15.06 5.23 -2.40
C LYS A 338 -13.96 4.70 -1.49
N ASN A 339 -12.90 5.46 -1.33
CA ASN A 339 -11.73 5.12 -0.51
C ASN A 339 -11.34 6.33 0.35
N GLN A 340 -10.57 6.10 1.38
CA GLN A 340 -9.99 7.21 2.11
C GLN A 340 -8.81 7.79 1.33
N VAL A 341 -8.78 9.14 1.16
CA VAL A 341 -7.73 9.84 0.44
C VAL A 341 -7.00 10.78 1.41
N VAL A 342 -5.70 10.68 1.46
CA VAL A 342 -4.81 11.60 2.18
C VAL A 342 -3.94 12.30 1.15
N PHE A 343 -3.99 13.62 1.06
CA PHE A 343 -3.12 14.33 0.13
C PHE A 343 -2.60 15.65 0.66
N THR A 344 -1.44 16.06 0.14
CA THR A 344 -0.87 17.38 0.40
C THR A 344 -1.14 18.29 -0.78
N THR A 345 -1.37 19.58 -0.51
CA THR A 345 -1.56 20.55 -1.59
C THR A 345 -1.16 21.95 -1.19
N HIS A 346 -0.75 22.74 -2.19
CA HIS A 346 -0.60 24.19 -2.14
C HIS A 346 -1.63 24.90 -3.02
N SER A 347 -2.51 24.16 -3.72
CA SER A 347 -3.45 24.74 -4.67
C SER A 347 -4.85 24.91 -4.10
N PRO A 348 -5.35 26.14 -4.07
CA PRO A 348 -6.75 26.40 -3.74
C PRO A 348 -7.74 25.70 -4.68
N ASN A 349 -7.37 25.47 -5.93
CA ASN A 349 -8.24 24.86 -6.92
C ASN A 349 -8.61 23.41 -6.59
N LEU A 350 -7.78 22.70 -5.81
CA LEU A 350 -8.05 21.33 -5.39
C LEU A 350 -9.06 21.27 -4.23
N LEU A 351 -9.19 22.35 -3.45
CA LEU A 351 -9.97 22.36 -2.22
C LEU A 351 -11.47 22.61 -2.45
N ALA A 352 -11.86 23.07 -3.64
CA ALA A 352 -13.20 23.57 -3.94
C ALA A 352 -14.36 22.59 -3.64
N ASN A 353 -14.08 21.29 -3.71
CA ASN A 353 -15.09 20.23 -3.50
C ASN A 353 -15.08 19.62 -2.10
N PHE A 354 -14.16 20.04 -1.22
CA PHE A 354 -13.95 19.45 0.10
C PHE A 354 -14.44 20.36 1.21
N ASN A 355 -14.84 19.74 2.33
CA ASN A 355 -15.31 20.45 3.50
C ASN A 355 -14.13 20.94 4.36
N SER A 356 -14.33 22.02 5.12
CA SER A 356 -13.31 22.54 6.05
C SER A 356 -12.85 21.49 7.08
N ARG A 357 -13.73 20.55 7.45
CA ARG A 357 -13.41 19.45 8.37
C ARG A 357 -12.43 18.43 7.80
N GLU A 358 -12.28 18.35 6.48
CA GLU A 358 -11.34 17.47 5.79
C GLU A 358 -9.96 18.14 5.61
N ILE A 359 -9.87 19.45 5.86
CA ILE A 359 -8.65 20.24 5.63
C ILE A 359 -7.95 20.49 6.97
N ARG A 360 -6.65 20.27 6.99
CA ARG A 360 -5.77 20.53 8.13
C ARG A 360 -4.62 21.41 7.70
N GLN A 361 -4.47 22.56 8.36
CA GLN A 361 -3.37 23.47 8.12
C GLN A 361 -2.13 23.03 8.89
N VAL A 362 -1.03 22.79 8.18
CA VAL A 362 0.27 22.43 8.77
C VAL A 362 1.15 23.67 8.76
N VAL A 363 1.53 24.13 9.94
CA VAL A 363 2.37 25.33 10.12
C VAL A 363 3.53 25.03 11.06
N LEU A 364 4.52 25.92 11.09
CA LEU A 364 5.60 25.86 12.08
C LEU A 364 5.26 26.74 13.28
N ASP A 365 5.53 26.24 14.48
CA ASP A 365 5.49 27.06 15.69
C ASP A 365 6.70 28.02 15.76
N LYS A 366 6.76 28.85 16.80
CA LYS A 366 7.86 29.82 17.02
C LYS A 366 9.23 29.14 17.20
N GLN A 367 9.25 27.84 17.43
CA GLN A 367 10.45 27.02 17.59
C GLN A 367 10.79 26.20 16.34
N GLY A 368 10.08 26.43 15.24
CA GLY A 368 10.28 25.70 13.96
C GLY A 368 9.78 24.25 13.97
N ARG A 369 8.80 23.91 14.84
CA ARG A 369 8.22 22.58 14.92
C ARG A 369 6.91 22.53 14.17
N SER A 370 6.65 21.42 13.49
CA SER A 370 5.38 21.21 12.81
C SER A 370 4.23 21.08 13.80
N ILE A 371 3.20 21.88 13.61
CA ILE A 371 1.91 21.79 14.32
C ILE A 371 0.78 21.74 13.31
N VAL A 372 -0.32 21.09 13.67
CA VAL A 372 -1.53 21.01 12.86
C VAL A 372 -2.62 21.85 13.51
N ARG A 373 -3.28 22.66 12.71
CA ARG A 373 -4.44 23.46 13.12
C ARG A 373 -5.69 22.86 12.50
N ASP A 374 -6.66 22.61 13.35
CA ASP A 374 -7.97 22.13 12.95
C ASP A 374 -8.94 23.30 12.73
N ASN A 375 -9.94 23.11 11.89
CA ASN A 375 -11.04 24.06 11.66
C ASN A 375 -10.58 25.49 11.31
N THR A 376 -9.46 25.63 10.63
CA THR A 376 -9.03 26.93 10.10
C THR A 376 -10.03 27.37 9.02
N ASP A 377 -10.48 28.61 9.07
CA ASP A 377 -11.37 29.16 8.05
C ASP A 377 -10.67 29.04 6.69
N ILE A 378 -11.41 28.59 5.67
CA ILE A 378 -10.87 28.41 4.32
C ILE A 378 -10.26 29.71 3.79
N SER A 379 -10.83 30.87 4.15
CA SER A 379 -10.29 32.18 3.80
C SER A 379 -8.85 32.39 4.32
N VAL A 380 -8.58 32.00 5.57
CA VAL A 380 -7.24 32.08 6.19
C VAL A 380 -6.27 31.11 5.51
N ILE A 381 -6.74 29.92 5.15
CA ILE A 381 -5.93 28.94 4.41
C ILE A 381 -5.56 29.49 3.04
N LEU A 382 -6.53 30.10 2.35
CA LEU A 382 -6.31 30.67 1.02
C LEU A 382 -5.32 31.83 1.05
N ASP A 383 -5.40 32.70 2.08
CA ASP A 383 -4.45 33.79 2.28
C ASP A 383 -3.02 33.28 2.56
N ASP A 384 -2.87 32.17 3.28
CA ASP A 384 -1.57 31.56 3.56
C ASP A 384 -0.98 30.82 2.35
N LEU A 385 -1.80 30.41 1.40
CA LEU A 385 -1.36 29.73 0.17
C LEU A 385 -0.96 30.71 -0.94
N GLY A 386 -1.25 32.01 -0.79
CA GLY A 386 -0.81 33.11 -1.66
C GLY A 386 -1.62 33.29 -2.89
#